data_0f8ed784855a17b993a32a7df41b2201
#
_entry.id   0f8ed784855a17b993a32a7df41b2201
#
_cell.length_a   1.000
_cell.length_b   1.000
_cell.length_c   1.000
_cell.angle_alpha   90.00
_cell.angle_beta   90.00
_cell.angle_gamma   90.00
#
_symmetry.space_group_name_H-M   'P 1'
#
loop_
_entity.id
_entity.type
_entity.pdbx_description
1 polymer ?
#
loop_
_entity_poly.entity_id
_entity_poly.type
_entity_poly.pdbx_seq_one_letter_code
_entity_poly.pdbx_strand_id
1 'polypeptide(L)'
;MFDPFGAIETLRSLAESDSQIRAAAVSGSLTDPQGAPDLFSDCDAVFFVRDLERAKKTDYPALLAPRFGGLVICQCPDAMGAEAGSAPWFTWLMQFEETRIDLCLLPVERAGWYNAMEPGLTPFLDKDGLFDGLEPTGHSLFSLHRPTSREFADC
;
A
#
# COMPACT_ATOMS: atom_id res chain seq x y z
N MET A 1 -20.64 4.32 -0.97
CA MET A 1 -20.31 3.72 0.33
C MET A 1 -19.02 2.94 0.13
N PHE A 2 -18.03 3.20 0.96
CA PHE A 2 -16.76 2.47 0.92
C PHE A 2 -17.00 0.98 1.16
N ASP A 3 -16.50 0.14 0.24
CA ASP A 3 -16.51 -1.32 0.38
C ASP A 3 -15.05 -1.81 0.40
N PRO A 4 -14.46 -1.99 1.58
CA PRO A 4 -13.07 -2.42 1.69
C PRO A 4 -12.83 -3.81 1.10
N PHE A 5 -13.80 -4.70 1.17
CA PHE A 5 -13.68 -6.04 0.60
C PHE A 5 -13.72 -6.00 -0.92
N GLY A 6 -14.57 -5.17 -1.51
CA GLY A 6 -14.59 -4.93 -2.95
C GLY A 6 -13.30 -4.29 -3.47
N ALA A 7 -12.69 -3.40 -2.67
CA ALA A 7 -11.39 -2.84 -3.00
C ALA A 7 -10.29 -3.92 -3.02
N ILE A 8 -10.24 -4.78 -2.01
CA ILE A 8 -9.26 -5.89 -1.94
C ILE A 8 -9.45 -6.87 -3.11
N GLU A 9 -10.67 -7.24 -3.45
CA GLU A 9 -10.94 -8.14 -4.58
C GLU A 9 -10.56 -7.53 -5.93
N THR A 10 -10.74 -6.22 -6.08
CA THR A 10 -10.27 -5.50 -7.28
C THR A 10 -8.75 -5.52 -7.38
N LEU A 11 -8.06 -5.23 -6.28
CA LEU A 11 -6.60 -5.29 -6.21
C LEU A 11 -6.07 -6.71 -6.41
N ARG A 12 -6.76 -7.73 -5.86
CA ARG A 12 -6.44 -9.14 -6.07
C ARG A 12 -6.51 -9.50 -7.56
N SER A 13 -7.60 -9.18 -8.23
CA SER A 13 -7.80 -9.48 -9.66
C SER A 13 -6.73 -8.82 -10.52
N LEU A 14 -6.37 -7.57 -10.22
CA LEU A 14 -5.29 -6.86 -10.89
C LEU A 14 -3.94 -7.56 -10.66
N ALA A 15 -3.63 -7.90 -9.42
CA ALA A 15 -2.38 -8.56 -9.05
C ALA A 15 -2.26 -9.98 -9.63
N GLU A 16 -3.36 -10.73 -9.70
CA GLU A 16 -3.40 -12.07 -10.33
C GLU A 16 -3.07 -12.00 -11.82
N SER A 17 -3.58 -10.98 -12.52
CA SER A 17 -3.40 -10.82 -13.96
C SER A 17 -2.01 -10.31 -14.36
N ASP A 18 -1.26 -9.70 -13.43
CA ASP A 18 0.07 -9.15 -13.70
C ASP A 18 1.17 -10.10 -13.19
N SER A 19 1.96 -10.63 -14.13
CA SER A 19 3.07 -11.54 -13.81
C SER A 19 4.22 -10.86 -13.05
N GLN A 20 4.32 -9.54 -13.06
CA GLN A 20 5.31 -8.77 -12.29
C GLN A 20 4.98 -8.77 -10.80
N ILE A 21 3.70 -8.80 -10.44
CA ILE A 21 3.24 -8.84 -9.05
C ILE A 21 3.30 -10.28 -8.55
N ARG A 22 4.10 -10.52 -7.51
CA ARG A 22 4.32 -11.86 -6.96
C ARG A 22 3.57 -12.10 -5.66
N ALA A 23 3.33 -11.03 -4.89
CA ALA A 23 2.47 -11.08 -3.73
C ALA A 23 1.79 -9.73 -3.54
N ALA A 24 0.70 -9.72 -2.78
CA ALA A 24 -0.04 -8.53 -2.43
C ALA A 24 -0.61 -8.67 -1.01
N ALA A 25 -0.60 -7.57 -0.27
CA ALA A 25 -1.08 -7.52 1.09
C ALA A 25 -1.78 -6.19 1.39
N VAL A 26 -2.55 -6.17 2.46
CA VAL A 26 -3.13 -4.96 3.05
C VAL A 26 -2.64 -4.78 4.49
N SER A 27 -2.72 -3.55 4.97
CA SER A 27 -2.38 -3.19 6.35
C SER A 27 -3.33 -2.09 6.87
N GLY A 28 -2.97 -1.47 7.97
CA GLY A 28 -3.69 -0.32 8.52
C GLY A 28 -5.06 -0.67 9.10
N SER A 29 -6.02 0.25 8.94
CA SER A 29 -7.35 0.15 9.57
C SER A 29 -8.15 -1.06 9.10
N LEU A 30 -7.90 -1.58 7.91
CA LEU A 30 -8.60 -2.76 7.37
C LEU A 30 -8.19 -4.06 8.05
N THR A 31 -7.05 -4.08 8.72
CA THR A 31 -6.50 -5.27 9.39
C THR A 31 -6.50 -5.17 10.90
N ASP A 32 -6.94 -4.03 11.45
CA ASP A 32 -7.03 -3.83 12.90
C ASP A 32 -8.22 -4.64 13.46
N PRO A 33 -7.97 -5.66 14.31
CA PRO A 33 -9.04 -6.47 14.89
C PRO A 33 -9.91 -5.68 15.87
N GLN A 34 -9.49 -4.50 16.32
CA GLN A 34 -10.25 -3.62 17.21
C GLN A 34 -10.91 -2.45 16.45
N GLY A 35 -10.55 -2.24 15.19
CA GLY A 35 -11.09 -1.20 14.33
C GLY A 35 -12.19 -1.75 13.42
N ALA A 36 -13.33 -1.07 13.33
CA ALA A 36 -14.27 -1.28 12.25
C ALA A 36 -13.95 -0.27 11.14
N PRO A 37 -13.75 -0.71 9.87
CA PRO A 37 -13.61 0.23 8.76
C PRO A 37 -14.82 1.15 8.70
N ASP A 38 -14.59 2.44 8.55
CA ASP A 38 -15.62 3.46 8.43
C ASP A 38 -15.58 4.13 7.05
N LEU A 39 -16.41 5.13 6.84
CA LEU A 39 -16.49 5.87 5.57
C LEU A 39 -15.22 6.68 5.23
N PHE A 40 -14.32 6.84 6.20
CA PHE A 40 -13.07 7.58 6.06
C PHE A 40 -11.85 6.66 6.00
N SER A 41 -12.06 5.35 6.16
CA SER A 41 -10.98 4.37 6.07
C SER A 41 -10.46 4.31 4.64
N ASP A 42 -9.16 4.38 4.52
CA ASP A 42 -8.42 4.13 3.27
C ASP A 42 -8.00 2.66 3.16
N CYS A 43 -7.64 2.26 1.97
CA CYS A 43 -7.09 0.94 1.70
C CYS A 43 -5.58 1.07 1.53
N ASP A 44 -4.83 0.71 2.58
CA ASP A 44 -3.38 0.62 2.53
C ASP A 44 -2.96 -0.73 1.94
N ALA A 45 -2.48 -0.71 0.71
CA ALA A 45 -2.11 -1.92 -0.01
C ALA A 45 -0.64 -1.90 -0.44
N VAL A 46 -0.04 -3.07 -0.55
CA VAL A 46 1.31 -3.24 -1.08
C VAL A 46 1.34 -4.35 -2.12
N PHE A 47 2.01 -4.09 -3.24
CA PHE A 47 2.38 -5.08 -4.24
C PHE A 47 3.88 -5.36 -4.17
N PHE A 48 4.23 -6.63 -4.03
CA PHE A 48 5.60 -7.10 -4.11
C PHE A 48 5.89 -7.52 -5.55
N VAL A 49 6.81 -6.80 -6.19
CA VAL A 49 7.07 -6.88 -7.63
C VAL A 49 8.46 -7.43 -7.94
N ARG A 50 8.61 -8.11 -9.08
CA ARG A 50 9.92 -8.61 -9.53
C ARG A 50 10.88 -7.51 -9.93
N ASP A 51 10.37 -6.49 -10.61
CA ASP A 51 11.14 -5.37 -11.15
C ASP A 51 10.41 -4.07 -10.82
N LEU A 52 10.93 -3.35 -9.83
CA LEU A 52 10.33 -2.10 -9.37
C LEU A 52 10.34 -1.02 -10.45
N GLU A 53 11.44 -0.90 -11.21
CA GLU A 53 11.54 0.13 -12.25
C GLU A 53 10.57 -0.11 -13.42
N ARG A 54 10.28 -1.36 -13.70
CA ARG A 54 9.24 -1.72 -14.66
C ARG A 54 7.84 -1.47 -14.09
N ALA A 55 7.59 -1.86 -12.84
CA ALA A 55 6.29 -1.70 -12.19
C ALA A 55 5.89 -0.22 -12.03
N LYS A 56 6.85 0.67 -11.76
CA LYS A 56 6.61 2.14 -11.70
C LYS A 56 6.03 2.72 -13.00
N LYS A 57 6.25 2.07 -14.13
CA LYS A 57 5.74 2.52 -15.45
C LYS A 57 4.30 2.09 -15.72
N THR A 58 3.75 1.22 -14.87
CA THR A 58 2.34 0.82 -14.95
C THR A 58 1.46 1.94 -14.38
N ASP A 59 0.49 2.37 -15.16
CA ASP A 59 -0.46 3.40 -14.72
C ASP A 59 -1.58 2.76 -13.87
N TYR A 60 -1.25 2.40 -12.63
CA TYR A 60 -2.21 1.84 -11.68
C TYR A 60 -3.42 2.76 -11.44
N PRO A 61 -3.27 4.09 -11.32
CA PRO A 61 -4.42 4.99 -11.23
C PRO A 61 -5.42 4.81 -12.36
N ALA A 62 -4.95 4.75 -13.60
CA ALA A 62 -5.83 4.56 -14.77
C ALA A 62 -6.48 3.17 -14.80
N LEU A 63 -5.76 2.13 -14.35
CA LEU A 63 -6.31 0.76 -14.28
C LEU A 63 -7.40 0.60 -13.22
N LEU A 64 -7.31 1.34 -12.12
CA LEU A 64 -8.23 1.26 -10.99
C LEU A 64 -9.42 2.21 -11.13
N ALA A 65 -9.26 3.35 -11.80
CA ALA A 65 -10.30 4.37 -11.94
C ALA A 65 -11.68 3.83 -12.41
N PRO A 66 -11.78 2.94 -13.42
CA PRO A 66 -13.06 2.41 -13.86
C PRO A 66 -13.82 1.58 -12.81
N ARG A 67 -13.12 1.15 -11.75
CA ARG A 67 -13.69 0.33 -10.68
C ARG A 67 -14.19 1.14 -9.51
N PHE A 68 -13.74 2.40 -9.37
CA PHE A 68 -13.97 3.22 -8.18
C PHE A 68 -14.55 4.61 -8.51
N GLY A 69 -15.31 4.71 -9.61
CA GLY A 69 -16.04 5.92 -9.98
C GLY A 69 -15.23 6.99 -10.70
N GLY A 70 -13.95 6.79 -10.85
CA GLY A 70 -13.04 7.75 -11.46
C GLY A 70 -11.97 8.28 -10.51
N LEU A 71 -10.84 8.71 -11.05
CA LEU A 71 -9.74 9.26 -10.28
C LEU A 71 -9.96 10.76 -10.05
N VAL A 72 -9.98 11.17 -8.78
CA VAL A 72 -10.11 12.58 -8.37
C VAL A 72 -8.74 13.25 -8.27
N ILE A 73 -7.80 12.60 -7.55
CA ILE A 73 -6.43 13.09 -7.40
C ILE A 73 -5.48 11.92 -7.20
N CYS A 74 -4.27 12.09 -7.69
CA CYS A 74 -3.17 11.15 -7.45
C CYS A 74 -1.90 11.90 -7.10
N GLN A 75 -1.19 11.40 -6.10
CA GLN A 75 0.12 11.90 -5.68
C GLN A 75 1.12 10.74 -5.64
N CYS A 76 2.36 11.04 -5.97
CA CYS A 76 3.49 10.11 -5.92
C CYS A 76 4.61 10.75 -5.09
N PRO A 77 4.59 10.62 -3.75
CA PRO A 77 5.57 11.28 -2.88
C PRO A 77 7.01 10.92 -3.24
N ASP A 78 7.25 9.67 -3.62
CA ASP A 78 8.59 9.16 -3.96
C ASP A 78 9.14 9.69 -5.30
N ALA A 79 8.28 10.31 -6.12
CA ALA A 79 8.67 10.99 -7.35
C ALA A 79 8.87 12.50 -7.16
N MET A 80 8.68 13.00 -5.93
CA MET A 80 8.73 14.43 -5.61
C MET A 80 9.92 14.74 -4.70
N GLY A 81 10.53 15.91 -4.91
CA GLY A 81 11.61 16.41 -4.07
C GLY A 81 13.03 16.03 -4.55
N ALA A 82 14.04 16.42 -3.75
CA ALA A 82 15.45 16.32 -4.11
C ALA A 82 15.98 14.87 -4.20
N GLU A 83 15.33 13.95 -3.52
CA GLU A 83 15.67 12.52 -3.49
C GLU A 83 14.72 11.66 -4.33
N ALA A 84 14.02 12.26 -5.28
CA ALA A 84 13.07 11.57 -6.15
C ALA A 84 13.73 10.34 -6.81
N GLY A 85 13.07 9.18 -6.67
CA GLY A 85 13.52 7.92 -7.25
C GLY A 85 14.65 7.20 -6.51
N SER A 86 15.14 7.71 -5.38
CA SER A 86 16.17 7.04 -4.56
C SER A 86 15.61 5.98 -3.62
N ALA A 87 14.33 6.05 -3.26
CA ALA A 87 13.67 5.09 -2.38
C ALA A 87 13.59 3.70 -3.01
N PRO A 88 13.82 2.62 -2.22
CA PRO A 88 13.66 1.24 -2.71
C PRO A 88 12.19 0.80 -2.77
N TRP A 89 11.27 1.71 -2.81
CA TRP A 89 9.82 1.55 -2.97
C TRP A 89 9.24 2.68 -3.80
N PHE A 90 7.97 2.55 -4.17
CA PHE A 90 7.23 3.60 -4.85
C PHE A 90 5.77 3.58 -4.40
N THR A 91 5.22 4.75 -4.08
CA THR A 91 3.87 4.86 -3.54
C THR A 91 2.97 5.73 -4.42
N TRP A 92 1.77 5.23 -4.67
CA TRP A 92 0.66 5.97 -5.24
C TRP A 92 -0.35 6.28 -4.14
N LEU A 93 -0.61 7.56 -3.87
CA LEU A 93 -1.71 8.02 -3.02
C LEU A 93 -2.85 8.41 -3.93
N MET A 94 -3.89 7.61 -3.99
CA MET A 94 -4.97 7.74 -4.97
C MET A 94 -6.30 7.99 -4.27
N GLN A 95 -6.93 9.13 -4.59
CA GLN A 95 -8.31 9.40 -4.22
C GLN A 95 -9.20 9.17 -5.44
N PHE A 96 -10.09 8.23 -5.33
CA PHE A 96 -11.17 7.99 -6.28
C PHE A 96 -12.48 8.59 -5.75
N GLU A 97 -13.51 8.66 -6.59
CA GLU A 97 -14.83 9.17 -6.16
C GLU A 97 -15.42 8.31 -5.02
N GLU A 98 -15.24 7.02 -5.07
CA GLU A 98 -15.85 6.07 -4.13
C GLU A 98 -14.91 5.60 -3.01
N THR A 99 -13.59 5.75 -3.15
CA THR A 99 -12.62 5.23 -2.18
C THR A 99 -11.27 5.92 -2.26
N ARG A 100 -10.45 5.71 -1.24
CA ARG A 100 -9.04 6.05 -1.24
C ARG A 100 -8.19 4.79 -1.17
N ILE A 101 -7.16 4.72 -2.00
CA ILE A 101 -6.20 3.62 -2.02
C ILE A 101 -4.79 4.20 -1.98
N ASP A 102 -4.04 3.81 -0.98
CA ASP A 102 -2.61 4.06 -0.87
C ASP A 102 -1.89 2.77 -1.27
N LEU A 103 -1.31 2.76 -2.49
CA LEU A 103 -0.67 1.58 -3.06
C LEU A 103 0.84 1.74 -3.08
N CYS A 104 1.52 0.90 -2.29
CA CYS A 104 2.98 0.82 -2.27
C CYS A 104 3.47 -0.31 -3.19
N LEU A 105 4.52 -0.04 -3.96
CA LEU A 105 5.26 -1.05 -4.72
C LEU A 105 6.59 -1.32 -4.02
N LEU A 106 6.88 -2.58 -3.78
CA LEU A 106 8.13 -3.04 -3.15
C LEU A 106 8.75 -4.19 -3.96
N PRO A 107 10.08 -4.24 -4.08
CA PRO A 107 10.73 -5.44 -4.61
C PRO A 107 10.42 -6.67 -3.73
N VAL A 108 10.31 -7.85 -4.35
CA VAL A 108 10.03 -9.13 -3.64
C VAL A 108 11.02 -9.41 -2.51
N GLU A 109 12.27 -8.99 -2.65
CA GLU A 109 13.32 -9.17 -1.65
C GLU A 109 13.07 -8.41 -0.36
N ARG A 110 12.14 -7.46 -0.39
CA ARG A 110 11.75 -6.63 0.77
C ARG A 110 10.57 -7.19 1.56
N ALA A 111 9.96 -8.30 1.14
CA ALA A 111 8.77 -8.85 1.79
C ALA A 111 9.00 -9.13 3.29
N GLY A 112 10.09 -9.78 3.65
CA GLY A 112 10.42 -10.07 5.05
C GLY A 112 10.68 -8.81 5.88
N TRP A 113 11.39 -7.83 5.31
CA TRP A 113 11.62 -6.55 5.96
C TRP A 113 10.30 -5.79 6.18
N TYR A 114 9.45 -5.73 5.17
CA TYR A 114 8.18 -5.02 5.26
C TYR A 114 7.22 -5.69 6.26
N ASN A 115 7.16 -7.03 6.27
CA ASN A 115 6.37 -7.76 7.25
C ASN A 115 6.82 -7.47 8.70
N ALA A 116 8.13 -7.31 8.93
CA ALA A 116 8.65 -6.96 10.25
C ALA A 116 8.37 -5.50 10.65
N MET A 117 8.18 -4.62 9.69
CA MET A 117 7.97 -3.18 9.90
C MET A 117 6.50 -2.80 10.02
N GLU A 118 5.61 -3.53 9.35
CA GLU A 118 4.21 -3.15 9.20
C GLU A 118 3.30 -4.04 10.06
N PRO A 119 2.75 -3.48 11.18
CA PRO A 119 1.84 -4.24 12.03
C PRO A 119 0.56 -4.63 11.30
N GLY A 120 0.13 -5.88 11.52
CA GLY A 120 -1.13 -6.36 10.95
C GLY A 120 -1.10 -6.56 9.43
N LEU A 121 0.09 -6.59 8.80
CA LEU A 121 0.20 -6.91 7.38
C LEU A 121 -0.49 -8.25 7.08
N THR A 122 -1.47 -8.23 6.18
CA THR A 122 -2.29 -9.39 5.84
C THR A 122 -2.21 -9.68 4.35
N PRO A 123 -1.46 -10.72 3.94
CA PRO A 123 -1.39 -11.12 2.54
C PRO A 123 -2.75 -11.60 2.03
N PHE A 124 -3.14 -11.14 0.85
CA PHE A 124 -4.31 -11.63 0.12
C PHE A 124 -3.96 -12.33 -1.19
N LEU A 125 -2.72 -12.25 -1.62
CA LEU A 125 -2.15 -12.99 -2.75
C LEU A 125 -0.67 -13.29 -2.47
N ASP A 126 -0.25 -14.53 -2.66
CA ASP A 126 1.16 -14.94 -2.57
C ASP A 126 1.44 -16.07 -3.57
N LYS A 127 1.99 -15.72 -4.73
CA LYS A 127 2.26 -16.66 -5.83
C LYS A 127 3.52 -17.50 -5.61
N ASP A 128 4.44 -17.00 -4.80
CA ASP A 128 5.79 -17.58 -4.65
C ASP A 128 6.11 -17.99 -3.21
N GLY A 129 5.15 -17.89 -2.28
CA GLY A 129 5.37 -18.21 -0.86
C GLY A 129 6.30 -17.23 -0.15
N LEU A 130 6.22 -15.92 -0.50
CA LEU A 130 7.08 -14.88 0.08
C LEU A 130 6.84 -14.69 1.58
N PHE A 131 5.65 -15.05 2.06
CA PHE A 131 5.26 -14.93 3.46
C PHE A 131 5.34 -16.24 4.23
N ASP A 132 5.74 -17.34 3.58
CA ASP A 132 5.89 -18.64 4.24
C ASP A 132 6.92 -18.55 5.36
N GLY A 133 6.51 -18.96 6.57
CA GLY A 133 7.38 -18.95 7.76
C GLY A 133 7.63 -17.56 8.36
N LEU A 134 7.00 -16.49 7.86
CA LEU A 134 7.06 -15.17 8.47
C LEU A 134 5.97 -15.05 9.54
N GLU A 135 6.37 -14.63 10.74
CA GLU A 135 5.42 -14.32 11.82
C GLU A 135 4.84 -12.92 11.62
N PRO A 136 3.52 -12.73 11.85
CA PRO A 136 2.92 -11.40 11.84
C PRO A 136 3.54 -10.52 12.93
N THR A 137 3.82 -9.27 12.60
CA THR A 137 4.32 -8.30 13.56
C THR A 137 3.16 -7.65 14.32
N GLY A 138 3.24 -7.61 15.66
CA GLY A 138 2.22 -7.01 16.55
C GLY A 138 2.43 -5.53 16.81
N HIS A 139 3.60 -4.95 16.47
CA HIS A 139 3.93 -3.55 16.73
C HIS A 139 4.87 -3.02 15.65
N SER A 140 4.70 -1.74 15.33
CA SER A 140 5.61 -1.03 14.45
C SER A 140 7.00 -0.94 15.05
N LEU A 141 8.02 -1.16 14.25
CA LEU A 141 9.42 -0.85 14.60
C LEU A 141 9.71 0.65 14.52
N PHE A 142 8.81 1.43 13.93
CA PHE A 142 8.91 2.89 13.95
C PHE A 142 8.57 3.41 15.35
N SER A 143 9.52 4.11 15.99
CA SER A 143 9.20 4.87 17.19
C SER A 143 8.30 6.04 16.82
N LEU A 144 7.17 6.17 17.52
CA LEU A 144 6.33 7.35 17.38
C LEU A 144 7.12 8.58 17.85
N HIS A 145 7.55 9.42 16.90
CA HIS A 145 8.05 10.74 17.24
C HIS A 145 6.86 11.63 17.58
N ARG A 146 6.79 12.07 18.83
CA ARG A 146 5.84 13.12 19.22
C ARG A 146 6.49 14.47 18.90
N PRO A 147 5.95 15.24 17.95
CA PRO A 147 6.51 16.54 17.64
C PRO A 147 6.50 17.44 18.89
N THR A 148 7.56 18.19 19.07
CA THR A 148 7.65 19.21 20.10
C THR A 148 6.76 20.40 19.73
N SER A 149 6.42 21.25 20.70
CA SER A 149 5.64 22.47 20.46
C SER A 149 6.29 23.40 19.42
N ARG A 150 7.62 23.33 19.28
CA ARG A 150 8.35 24.12 18.29
C ARG A 150 8.15 23.57 16.87
N GLU A 151 8.24 22.25 16.71
CA GLU A 151 7.98 21.59 15.41
C GLU A 151 6.54 21.78 14.94
N PHE A 152 5.58 21.87 15.88
CA PHE A 152 4.20 22.22 15.55
C PHE A 152 4.01 23.68 15.11
N ALA A 153 4.83 24.59 15.60
CA ALA A 153 4.73 26.02 15.26
C ALA A 153 5.36 26.35 13.90
N ASP A 154 6.24 25.47 13.39
CA ASP A 154 6.96 25.62 12.12
C ASP A 154 6.23 24.94 10.93
N CYS A 155 5.07 24.32 11.18
CA CYS A 155 4.15 23.79 10.14
C CYS A 155 3.09 24.83 9.80
#